data_cd33cea7a23efd99cc7bf05d35c4a89a
#
_entry.id   cd33cea7a23efd99cc7bf05d35c4a89a
#
_cell.length_a   1.000
_cell.length_b   1.000
_cell.length_c   1.000
_cell.angle_alpha   90.00
_cell.angle_beta   90.00
_cell.angle_gamma   90.00
#
_symmetry.space_group_name_H-M   'P 1'
#
loop_
_entity.id
_entity.type
_entity.pdbx_description
1 polymer ?
#
loop_
_entity_poly.entity_id
_entity_poly.type
_entity_poly.pdbx_seq_one_letter_code
_entity_poly.pdbx_strand_id
1 'polypeptide(L)'
;MGVMLRPDEDPMPSEEELARLAGLVPGDIDKKKLEELRRNLDEKGFMVTTAEDLFTWARTGSLWWMTFGLACCAVEMIHVNMPRYDLERFGAAPRASPRQSDVMIVAGTLCNKMAPALRRVYDQMSEPRYVISMGSCANGGGYYHYSYSVVRGCDRIVPVDIYVPGCPPTAEALLYGILQLQRKIRREGTIER
;
A
#
# COMPACT_ATOMS: atom_id res chain seq x y z
N MET A 1 -0.10 -3.23 19.63
CA MET A 1 0.45 -2.03 18.96
C MET A 1 -0.25 -1.90 17.62
N GLY A 2 -1.02 -0.83 17.40
CA GLY A 2 -1.83 -0.67 16.20
C GLY A 2 -1.06 0.01 15.07
N VAL A 3 -1.42 -0.29 13.84
CA VAL A 3 -1.01 0.48 12.66
C VAL A 3 -1.89 1.74 12.64
N MET A 4 -1.28 2.92 12.58
CA MET A 4 -2.03 4.18 12.46
C MET A 4 -2.34 4.45 10.99
N LEU A 5 -3.61 4.59 10.69
CA LEU A 5 -4.10 5.15 9.44
C LEU A 5 -4.20 6.68 9.58
N ARG A 6 -4.10 7.43 8.49
CA ARG A 6 -4.28 8.89 8.54
C ARG A 6 -5.70 9.23 9.01
N PRO A 7 -5.88 10.29 9.85
CA PRO A 7 -7.20 10.68 10.38
C PRO A 7 -8.15 11.29 9.35
N ASP A 8 -7.68 11.61 8.16
CA ASP A 8 -8.39 12.23 7.04
C ASP A 8 -8.95 11.21 6.04
N GLU A 9 -9.12 9.95 6.45
CA GLU A 9 -9.82 8.98 5.63
C GLU A 9 -11.31 9.34 5.60
N ASP A 10 -11.73 9.86 4.45
CA ASP A 10 -13.13 10.13 4.16
C ASP A 10 -14.00 8.89 4.44
N PRO A 11 -15.18 9.07 5.03
CA PRO A 11 -16.11 7.98 5.22
C PRO A 11 -16.38 7.33 3.85
N MET A 12 -16.57 6.02 3.85
CA MET A 12 -16.95 5.27 2.65
C MET A 12 -17.94 6.09 1.81
N PRO A 13 -17.69 6.28 0.52
CA PRO A 13 -18.59 7.03 -0.33
C PRO A 13 -20.00 6.45 -0.21
N SER A 14 -20.98 7.33 -0.07
CA SER A 14 -22.38 6.92 0.05
C SER A 14 -22.81 6.16 -1.22
N GLU A 15 -23.83 5.29 -1.10
CA GLU A 15 -24.37 4.57 -2.27
C GLU A 15 -24.74 5.51 -3.41
N GLU A 16 -25.10 6.77 -3.10
CA GLU A 16 -25.43 7.81 -4.08
C GLU A 16 -24.18 8.36 -4.79
N GLU A 17 -23.03 8.45 -4.10
CA GLU A 17 -21.75 8.82 -4.71
C GLU A 17 -21.19 7.70 -5.58
N LEU A 18 -21.34 6.45 -5.15
CA LEU A 18 -21.02 5.28 -5.97
C LEU A 18 -21.89 5.22 -7.23
N ALA A 19 -23.17 5.59 -7.12
CA ALA A 19 -24.07 5.67 -8.27
C ALA A 19 -23.71 6.82 -9.23
N ARG A 20 -23.17 7.94 -8.74
CA ARG A 20 -22.66 9.04 -9.58
C ARG A 20 -21.36 8.67 -10.29
N LEU A 21 -20.46 7.95 -9.64
CA LEU A 21 -19.24 7.41 -10.24
C LEU A 21 -19.55 6.29 -11.26
N ALA A 22 -20.62 5.53 -11.05
CA ALA A 22 -21.14 4.55 -12.00
C ALA A 22 -21.84 5.18 -13.22
N GLY A 23 -22.01 6.50 -13.28
CA GLY A 23 -22.62 7.24 -14.41
C GLY A 23 -21.83 7.18 -15.73
N LEU A 24 -20.78 6.37 -15.81
CA LEU A 24 -20.06 6.01 -17.03
C LEU A 24 -20.64 4.76 -17.74
N VAL A 25 -21.70 4.17 -17.21
CA VAL A 25 -22.38 3.04 -17.87
C VAL A 25 -23.56 3.59 -18.67
N PRO A 26 -23.53 3.57 -20.00
CA PRO A 26 -24.66 3.96 -20.81
C PRO A 26 -25.77 2.91 -20.68
N GLY A 27 -26.87 3.32 -20.07
CA GLY A 27 -28.10 2.54 -20.00
C GLY A 27 -28.40 1.99 -18.62
N ASP A 28 -29.63 2.29 -18.21
CA ASP A 28 -30.27 1.86 -16.98
C ASP A 28 -30.35 0.32 -16.93
N ILE A 29 -29.24 -0.31 -16.53
CA ILE A 29 -29.22 -1.76 -16.32
C ILE A 29 -29.93 -2.02 -15.00
N ASP A 30 -31.14 -2.51 -15.06
CA ASP A 30 -31.95 -2.92 -13.92
C ASP A 30 -31.11 -3.85 -13.01
N LYS A 31 -30.80 -3.38 -11.79
CA LYS A 31 -29.94 -4.10 -10.81
C LYS A 31 -30.44 -5.54 -10.60
N LYS A 32 -31.75 -5.75 -10.63
CA LYS A 32 -32.37 -7.09 -10.51
C LYS A 32 -31.98 -8.00 -11.68
N LYS A 33 -31.96 -7.46 -12.89
CA LYS A 33 -31.59 -8.19 -14.09
C LYS A 33 -30.10 -8.56 -14.12
N LEU A 34 -29.26 -7.67 -13.55
CA LEU A 34 -27.81 -7.92 -13.39
C LEU A 34 -27.55 -9.03 -12.37
N GLU A 35 -28.26 -9.02 -11.24
CA GLU A 35 -28.15 -10.05 -10.19
C GLU A 35 -28.68 -11.42 -10.69
N GLU A 36 -29.74 -11.40 -11.45
CA GLU A 36 -30.28 -12.62 -12.06
C GLU A 36 -29.30 -13.20 -13.10
N LEU A 37 -28.68 -12.32 -13.90
CA LEU A 37 -27.66 -12.71 -14.86
C LEU A 37 -26.41 -13.27 -14.16
N ARG A 38 -25.96 -12.64 -13.08
CA ARG A 38 -24.86 -13.14 -12.24
C ARG A 38 -25.17 -14.53 -11.71
N ARG A 39 -26.32 -14.73 -11.11
CA ARG A 39 -26.74 -16.03 -10.56
C ARG A 39 -26.80 -17.13 -11.62
N ASN A 40 -27.37 -16.83 -12.81
CA ASN A 40 -27.43 -17.77 -13.92
C ASN A 40 -26.06 -18.11 -14.51
N LEU A 41 -25.10 -17.18 -14.45
CA LEU A 41 -23.72 -17.41 -14.91
C LEU A 41 -22.90 -18.16 -13.87
N ASP A 42 -23.12 -17.90 -12.58
CA ASP A 42 -22.48 -18.64 -11.47
C ASP A 42 -22.89 -20.12 -11.50
N GLU A 43 -24.15 -20.43 -11.78
CA GLU A 43 -24.62 -21.82 -11.97
C GLU A 43 -23.95 -22.52 -13.16
N LYS A 44 -23.51 -21.75 -14.17
CA LYS A 44 -22.77 -22.27 -15.34
C LYS A 44 -21.25 -22.24 -15.17
N GLY A 45 -20.75 -21.85 -14.00
CA GLY A 45 -19.32 -21.79 -13.70
C GLY A 45 -18.59 -20.56 -14.27
N PHE A 46 -19.32 -19.50 -14.64
CA PHE A 46 -18.75 -18.22 -15.08
C PHE A 46 -18.84 -17.20 -13.95
N MET A 47 -17.73 -16.56 -13.63
CA MET A 47 -17.66 -15.46 -12.66
C MET A 47 -17.71 -14.12 -13.42
N VAL A 48 -18.76 -13.33 -13.18
CA VAL A 48 -18.91 -11.97 -13.75
C VAL A 48 -18.34 -10.96 -12.77
N THR A 49 -17.31 -10.23 -13.18
CA THR A 49 -16.67 -9.17 -12.41
C THR A 49 -16.56 -7.89 -13.23
N THR A 50 -16.45 -6.74 -12.57
CA THR A 50 -16.15 -5.49 -13.26
C THR A 50 -14.69 -5.42 -13.66
N ALA A 51 -14.34 -4.62 -14.68
CA ALA A 51 -12.95 -4.42 -15.07
C ALA A 51 -12.12 -3.83 -13.92
N GLU A 52 -12.73 -2.94 -13.13
CA GLU A 52 -12.10 -2.33 -11.96
C GLU A 52 -11.77 -3.36 -10.88
N ASP A 53 -12.70 -4.27 -10.56
CA ASP A 53 -12.47 -5.36 -9.61
C ASP A 53 -11.33 -6.26 -10.08
N LEU A 54 -11.25 -6.53 -11.39
CA LEU A 54 -10.19 -7.33 -11.97
C LEU A 54 -8.82 -6.65 -11.84
N PHE A 55 -8.73 -5.35 -12.16
CA PHE A 55 -7.49 -4.58 -11.99
C PHE A 55 -7.09 -4.48 -10.53
N THR A 56 -8.03 -4.23 -9.63
CA THR A 56 -7.79 -4.15 -8.19
C THR A 56 -7.33 -5.50 -7.63
N TRP A 57 -7.94 -6.60 -8.05
CA TRP A 57 -7.52 -7.94 -7.69
C TRP A 57 -6.10 -8.24 -8.18
N ALA A 58 -5.81 -7.97 -9.46
CA ALA A 58 -4.48 -8.19 -10.04
C ALA A 58 -3.40 -7.37 -9.30
N ARG A 59 -3.69 -6.11 -8.98
CA ARG A 59 -2.76 -5.21 -8.28
C ARG A 59 -2.54 -5.62 -6.84
N THR A 60 -3.58 -5.98 -6.10
CA THR A 60 -3.44 -6.44 -4.71
C THR A 60 -2.76 -7.79 -4.60
N GLY A 61 -2.86 -8.64 -5.62
CA GLY A 61 -2.19 -9.94 -5.69
C GLY A 61 -0.75 -9.88 -6.20
N SER A 62 -0.27 -8.72 -6.68
CA SER A 62 1.09 -8.52 -7.22
C SER A 62 1.63 -7.16 -6.79
N LEU A 63 1.97 -7.04 -5.50
CA LEU A 63 2.61 -5.86 -4.92
C LEU A 63 4.12 -6.06 -4.85
N TRP A 64 4.85 -5.44 -5.75
CA TRP A 64 6.30 -5.47 -5.71
C TRP A 64 6.83 -4.31 -4.88
N TRP A 65 7.57 -4.65 -3.82
CA TRP A 65 8.06 -3.65 -2.89
C TRP A 65 9.55 -3.39 -3.05
N MET A 66 9.89 -2.09 -2.97
CA MET A 66 11.27 -1.66 -3.05
C MET A 66 11.96 -1.76 -1.70
N THR A 67 13.14 -2.35 -1.69
CA THR A 67 14.01 -2.47 -0.52
C THR A 67 14.75 -1.16 -0.27
N PHE A 68 14.17 -0.26 0.54
CA PHE A 68 14.84 0.96 0.98
C PHE A 68 15.24 0.85 2.46
N GLY A 69 16.18 -0.04 2.72
CA GLY A 69 16.70 -0.32 4.05
C GLY A 69 17.78 0.70 4.46
N LEU A 70 17.54 1.42 5.56
CA LEU A 70 18.45 2.46 6.05
C LEU A 70 19.13 2.10 7.38
N ALA A 71 18.47 1.30 8.22
CA ALA A 71 18.98 0.95 9.55
C ALA A 71 18.40 -0.40 10.03
N CYS A 72 18.26 -0.58 11.35
CA CYS A 72 17.81 -1.82 11.98
C CYS A 72 16.44 -2.33 11.50
N CYS A 73 15.53 -1.46 11.11
CA CYS A 73 14.24 -1.88 10.53
C CYS A 73 14.40 -2.68 9.23
N ALA A 74 15.50 -2.51 8.50
CA ALA A 74 15.81 -3.30 7.32
C ALA A 74 15.97 -4.79 7.62
N VAL A 75 16.45 -5.15 8.81
CA VAL A 75 16.58 -6.54 9.23
C VAL A 75 15.20 -7.20 9.37
N GLU A 76 14.25 -6.52 10.00
CA GLU A 76 12.87 -7.02 10.11
C GLU A 76 12.15 -7.02 8.74
N MET A 77 12.47 -6.07 7.86
CA MET A 77 11.98 -6.07 6.48
C MET A 77 12.52 -7.28 5.68
N ILE A 78 13.77 -7.69 5.90
CA ILE A 78 14.32 -8.92 5.33
C ILE A 78 13.63 -10.13 5.96
N HIS A 79 13.44 -10.11 7.28
CA HIS A 79 12.85 -11.20 8.04
C HIS A 79 11.42 -11.54 7.59
N VAL A 80 10.60 -10.54 7.23
CA VAL A 80 9.24 -10.77 6.73
C VAL A 80 9.21 -11.56 5.41
N ASN A 81 10.29 -11.49 4.64
CA ASN A 81 10.41 -12.24 3.37
C ASN A 81 11.01 -13.65 3.56
N MET A 82 11.49 -13.98 4.78
CA MET A 82 12.06 -15.30 5.06
C MET A 82 10.96 -16.37 5.18
N PRO A 83 11.32 -17.68 5.11
CA PRO A 83 10.37 -18.78 5.05
C PRO A 83 9.32 -18.82 6.17
N ARG A 84 9.60 -18.24 7.34
CA ARG A 84 8.66 -18.21 8.46
C ARG A 84 7.40 -17.43 8.14
N TYR A 85 7.53 -16.29 7.43
CA TYR A 85 6.42 -15.38 7.11
C TYR A 85 6.03 -15.47 5.65
N ASP A 86 7.01 -15.71 4.78
CA ASP A 86 6.84 -15.96 3.36
C ASP A 86 5.90 -14.94 2.69
N LEU A 87 6.36 -13.70 2.62
CA LEU A 87 5.57 -12.59 2.09
C LEU A 87 5.17 -12.80 0.62
N GLU A 88 5.94 -13.60 -0.13
CA GLU A 88 5.65 -13.90 -1.54
C GLU A 88 4.32 -14.62 -1.72
N ARG A 89 3.90 -15.46 -0.77
CA ARG A 89 2.57 -16.11 -0.82
C ARG A 89 1.40 -15.13 -0.75
N PHE A 90 1.64 -13.90 -0.26
CA PHE A 90 0.65 -12.81 -0.25
C PHE A 90 0.73 -11.95 -1.51
N GLY A 91 1.54 -12.35 -2.51
CA GLY A 91 1.73 -11.61 -3.74
C GLY A 91 2.67 -10.41 -3.62
N ALA A 92 3.48 -10.33 -2.57
CA ALA A 92 4.40 -9.23 -2.36
C ALA A 92 5.85 -9.73 -2.44
N ALA A 93 6.58 -9.33 -3.48
CA ALA A 93 7.96 -9.72 -3.73
C ALA A 93 8.92 -8.54 -3.71
N PRO A 94 10.17 -8.71 -3.20
CA PRO A 94 11.16 -7.64 -3.18
C PRO A 94 11.71 -7.32 -4.58
N ARG A 95 11.94 -6.04 -4.84
CA ARG A 95 12.60 -5.54 -6.05
C ARG A 95 13.66 -4.52 -5.67
N ALA A 96 14.80 -4.56 -6.33
CA ALA A 96 15.89 -3.63 -6.09
C ALA A 96 15.77 -2.33 -6.91
N SER A 97 15.02 -2.37 -8.02
CA SER A 97 14.84 -1.23 -8.91
C SER A 97 13.54 -0.47 -8.62
N PRO A 98 13.57 0.86 -8.47
CA PRO A 98 12.36 1.65 -8.28
C PRO A 98 11.38 1.56 -9.45
N ARG A 99 11.89 1.38 -10.67
CA ARG A 99 11.06 1.25 -11.89
C ARG A 99 10.27 -0.06 -11.97
N GLN A 100 10.63 -1.04 -11.14
CA GLN A 100 9.98 -2.35 -11.07
C GLN A 100 9.18 -2.51 -9.76
N SER A 101 9.00 -1.44 -8.99
CA SER A 101 8.37 -1.51 -7.67
C SER A 101 7.15 -0.62 -7.60
N ASP A 102 6.11 -1.12 -6.94
CA ASP A 102 4.84 -0.44 -6.71
C ASP A 102 4.79 0.21 -5.32
N VAL A 103 5.50 -0.39 -4.36
CA VAL A 103 5.51 0.03 -2.96
C VAL A 103 6.94 0.34 -2.52
N MET A 104 7.16 1.48 -1.87
CA MET A 104 8.41 1.79 -1.19
C MET A 104 8.26 1.55 0.32
N ILE A 105 9.14 0.73 0.90
CA ILE A 105 9.21 0.56 2.36
C ILE A 105 10.42 1.33 2.87
N VAL A 106 10.17 2.43 3.56
CA VAL A 106 11.23 3.23 4.20
C VAL A 106 11.52 2.61 5.57
N ALA A 107 12.59 1.82 5.65
CA ALA A 107 12.92 1.00 6.80
C ALA A 107 14.16 1.52 7.53
N GLY A 108 13.99 2.47 8.44
CA GLY A 108 15.05 2.98 9.30
C GLY A 108 15.16 4.48 9.38
N THR A 109 16.28 4.96 9.93
CA THR A 109 16.55 6.36 10.17
C THR A 109 16.87 7.10 8.88
N LEU A 110 16.08 8.11 8.55
CA LEU A 110 16.30 8.96 7.39
C LEU A 110 17.19 10.15 7.78
N CYS A 111 18.41 10.18 7.27
CA CYS A 111 19.32 11.31 7.46
C CYS A 111 19.09 12.40 6.41
N ASN A 112 19.42 13.66 6.76
CA ASN A 112 19.29 14.81 5.87
C ASN A 112 20.03 14.61 4.54
N LYS A 113 21.21 13.96 4.56
CA LYS A 113 21.97 13.64 3.33
C LYS A 113 21.32 12.57 2.47
N MET A 114 20.51 11.68 3.06
CA MET A 114 19.80 10.63 2.34
C MET A 114 18.43 11.09 1.83
N ALA A 115 17.85 12.13 2.39
CA ALA A 115 16.54 12.65 2.01
C ALA A 115 16.41 12.98 0.50
N PRO A 116 17.38 13.63 -0.16
CA PRO A 116 17.34 13.87 -1.61
C PRO A 116 17.37 12.55 -2.42
N ALA A 117 18.08 11.53 -1.93
CA ALA A 117 18.12 10.22 -2.57
C ALA A 117 16.78 9.51 -2.45
N LEU A 118 16.13 9.54 -1.26
CA LEU A 118 14.80 9.01 -1.05
C LEU A 118 13.80 9.64 -2.03
N ARG A 119 13.80 10.97 -2.14
CA ARG A 119 12.90 11.68 -3.07
C ARG A 119 13.14 11.28 -4.52
N ARG A 120 14.41 11.22 -4.95
CA ARG A 120 14.77 10.82 -6.31
C ARG A 120 14.30 9.40 -6.63
N VAL A 121 14.46 8.48 -5.70
CA VAL A 121 14.02 7.10 -5.86
C VAL A 121 12.49 7.01 -5.94
N TYR A 122 11.79 7.76 -5.09
CA TYR A 122 10.33 7.85 -5.14
C TYR A 122 9.83 8.38 -6.49
N ASP A 123 10.48 9.42 -7.03
CA ASP A 123 10.10 10.01 -8.33
C ASP A 123 10.37 9.06 -9.52
N GLN A 124 11.26 8.06 -9.34
CA GLN A 124 11.56 7.04 -10.35
C GLN A 124 10.59 5.85 -10.31
N MET A 125 9.75 5.74 -9.30
CA MET A 125 8.72 4.70 -9.24
C MET A 125 7.59 5.02 -10.22
N SER A 126 7.06 3.98 -10.85
CA SER A 126 5.88 4.10 -11.71
C SER A 126 4.63 4.37 -10.88
N GLU A 127 3.67 5.08 -11.46
CA GLU A 127 2.35 5.24 -10.82
C GLU A 127 1.43 4.08 -11.20
N PRO A 128 0.56 3.70 -10.29
CA PRO A 128 0.37 4.17 -8.91
C PRO A 128 1.43 3.61 -7.96
N ARG A 129 1.92 4.47 -7.08
CA ARG A 129 3.00 4.17 -6.13
C ARG A 129 2.54 4.40 -4.71
N TYR A 130 2.99 3.55 -3.79
CA TYR A 130 2.61 3.58 -2.39
C TYR A 130 3.84 3.63 -1.50
N VAL A 131 3.70 4.22 -0.31
CA VAL A 131 4.81 4.33 0.65
C VAL A 131 4.38 3.80 2.01
N ILE A 132 5.17 2.88 2.54
CA ILE A 132 5.07 2.40 3.92
C ILE A 132 6.22 2.98 4.73
N SER A 133 5.91 3.74 5.76
CA SER A 133 6.88 4.22 6.74
C SER A 133 7.03 3.19 7.86
N MET A 134 8.19 2.56 7.96
CA MET A 134 8.45 1.48 8.90
C MET A 134 9.34 1.93 10.04
N GLY A 135 8.80 1.84 11.24
CA GLY A 135 9.50 2.11 12.49
C GLY A 135 9.50 3.57 12.92
N SER A 136 9.77 3.80 14.20
CA SER A 136 9.69 5.13 14.82
C SER A 136 10.61 6.15 14.17
N CYS A 137 11.78 5.72 13.67
CA CYS A 137 12.72 6.63 13.02
C CYS A 137 12.17 7.18 11.69
N ALA A 138 11.59 6.33 10.85
CA ALA A 138 10.97 6.78 9.60
C ALA A 138 9.69 7.57 9.86
N ASN A 139 8.91 7.20 10.89
CA ASN A 139 7.64 7.84 11.21
C ASN A 139 7.80 9.26 11.73
N GLY A 140 8.82 9.54 12.55
CA GLY A 140 8.96 10.86 13.19
C GLY A 140 10.35 11.16 13.75
N GLY A 141 11.39 10.46 13.29
CA GLY A 141 12.75 10.59 13.81
C GLY A 141 13.04 9.67 14.99
N GLY A 142 12.03 9.16 15.68
CA GLY A 142 12.14 8.18 16.76
C GLY A 142 13.09 8.58 17.87
N TYR A 143 14.00 7.68 18.22
CA TYR A 143 15.03 7.92 19.24
C TYR A 143 15.97 9.09 18.90
N TYR A 144 16.16 9.38 17.61
CA TYR A 144 17.05 10.43 17.08
C TYR A 144 16.32 11.70 16.67
N HIS A 145 15.10 11.92 17.17
CA HIS A 145 14.24 13.05 16.77
C HIS A 145 14.93 14.42 16.90
N TYR A 146 15.73 14.62 17.94
CA TYR A 146 16.42 15.88 18.18
C TYR A 146 17.83 15.96 17.57
N SER A 147 18.25 14.93 16.84
CA SER A 147 19.53 14.97 16.14
C SER A 147 19.53 15.98 15.00
N TYR A 148 20.62 16.71 14.83
CA TYR A 148 20.81 17.67 13.75
C TYR A 148 20.87 17.04 12.36
N SER A 149 21.18 15.75 12.28
CA SER A 149 21.39 15.04 11.01
C SER A 149 20.19 14.23 10.55
N VAL A 150 19.12 14.11 11.34
CA VAL A 150 17.98 13.23 11.08
C VAL A 150 16.75 14.02 10.67
N VAL A 151 16.06 13.56 9.64
CA VAL A 151 14.77 14.07 9.20
C VAL A 151 13.69 13.56 10.16
N ARG A 152 12.85 14.46 10.65
CA ARG A 152 11.78 14.18 11.63
C ARG A 152 10.53 13.65 10.92
N GLY A 153 10.63 12.48 10.33
CA GLY A 153 9.58 11.82 9.55
C GLY A 153 9.83 11.84 8.06
N CYS A 154 9.68 10.70 7.39
CA CYS A 154 9.84 10.58 5.94
C CYS A 154 8.65 11.21 5.17
N ASP A 155 7.53 11.44 5.84
CA ASP A 155 6.34 12.13 5.33
C ASP A 155 6.61 13.60 4.94
N ARG A 156 7.68 14.19 5.44
CA ARG A 156 8.15 15.51 5.00
C ARG A 156 8.77 15.51 3.61
N ILE A 157 9.15 14.36 3.11
CA ILE A 157 9.86 14.20 1.83
C ILE A 157 8.96 13.53 0.79
N VAL A 158 8.23 12.47 1.19
CA VAL A 158 7.34 11.68 0.32
C VAL A 158 6.00 11.45 1.03
N PRO A 159 4.88 11.36 0.29
CA PRO A 159 3.59 11.01 0.89
C PRO A 159 3.64 9.59 1.44
N VAL A 160 3.09 9.38 2.64
CA VAL A 160 3.06 8.08 3.31
C VAL A 160 1.63 7.57 3.38
N ASP A 161 1.43 6.33 2.95
CA ASP A 161 0.12 5.66 2.96
C ASP A 161 -0.14 4.91 4.26
N ILE A 162 0.88 4.20 4.76
CA ILE A 162 0.77 3.37 5.97
C ILE A 162 1.95 3.64 6.89
N TYR A 163 1.67 3.79 8.19
CA TYR A 163 2.69 3.91 9.23
C TYR A 163 2.72 2.63 10.07
N VAL A 164 3.90 2.03 10.19
CA VAL A 164 4.13 0.85 11.04
C VAL A 164 4.96 1.27 12.25
N PRO A 165 4.38 1.35 13.46
CA PRO A 165 5.08 1.76 14.67
C PRO A 165 5.93 0.62 15.24
N GLY A 166 7.04 0.98 15.87
CA GLY A 166 7.96 0.06 16.57
C GLY A 166 9.40 0.55 16.47
N CYS A 167 10.29 -0.04 17.27
CA CYS A 167 11.72 0.28 17.23
C CYS A 167 12.59 -0.95 17.54
N PRO A 168 12.85 -1.81 16.55
CA PRO A 168 12.14 -1.97 15.29
C PRO A 168 10.76 -2.59 15.47
N PRO A 169 9.81 -2.39 14.55
CA PRO A 169 8.59 -3.16 14.51
C PRO A 169 8.91 -4.63 14.18
N THR A 170 8.13 -5.55 14.69
CA THR A 170 8.28 -6.97 14.35
C THR A 170 7.90 -7.25 12.90
N ALA A 171 8.39 -8.36 12.35
CA ALA A 171 8.04 -8.80 11.00
C ALA A 171 6.51 -8.95 10.82
N GLU A 172 5.79 -9.41 11.87
CA GLU A 172 4.33 -9.51 11.85
C GLU A 172 3.65 -8.14 11.77
N ALA A 173 4.22 -7.12 12.42
CA ALA A 173 3.68 -5.76 12.35
C ALA A 173 3.84 -5.19 10.94
N LEU A 174 4.96 -5.45 10.26
CA LEU A 174 5.15 -5.06 8.87
C LEU A 174 4.22 -5.84 7.94
N LEU A 175 4.08 -7.16 8.13
CA LEU A 175 3.13 -7.99 7.38
C LEU A 175 1.72 -7.44 7.50
N TYR A 176 1.29 -7.09 8.72
CA TYR A 176 -0.01 -6.47 8.95
C TYR A 176 -0.14 -5.13 8.20
N GLY A 177 0.92 -4.31 8.20
CA GLY A 177 0.96 -3.04 7.44
C GLY A 177 0.76 -3.25 5.94
N ILE A 178 1.37 -4.28 5.36
CA ILE A 178 1.19 -4.64 3.94
C ILE A 178 -0.25 -5.11 3.66
N LEU A 179 -0.82 -5.92 4.56
CA LEU A 179 -2.22 -6.33 4.44
C LEU A 179 -3.20 -5.15 4.55
N GLN A 180 -2.88 -4.15 5.38
CA GLN A 180 -3.65 -2.91 5.44
C GLN A 180 -3.53 -2.09 4.16
N LEU A 181 -2.34 -2.03 3.55
CA LEU A 181 -2.16 -1.39 2.25
C LEU A 181 -3.00 -2.09 1.17
N GLN A 182 -3.01 -3.42 1.13
CA GLN A 182 -3.87 -4.17 0.21
C GLN A 182 -5.36 -3.85 0.41
N ARG A 183 -5.82 -3.71 1.67
CA ARG A 183 -7.20 -3.30 1.99
C ARG A 183 -7.47 -1.87 1.52
N LYS A 184 -6.51 -0.96 1.71
CA LYS A 184 -6.60 0.43 1.23
C LYS A 184 -6.77 0.47 -0.29
N ILE A 185 -5.95 -0.26 -1.04
CA ILE A 185 -6.02 -0.35 -2.50
C ILE A 185 -7.39 -0.88 -2.97
N ARG A 186 -7.93 -1.90 -2.28
CA ARG A 186 -9.26 -2.45 -2.61
C ARG A 186 -10.39 -1.46 -2.36
N ARG A 187 -10.25 -0.59 -1.38
CA ARG A 187 -11.26 0.40 -1.03
C ARG A 187 -11.22 1.64 -1.93
N GLU A 188 -10.03 2.14 -2.23
CA GLU A 188 -9.84 3.37 -3.01
C GLU A 188 -10.00 3.16 -4.52
N GLY A 189 -10.00 1.89 -4.99
CA GLY A 189 -9.92 1.59 -6.41
C GLY A 189 -8.55 1.86 -7.01
N THR A 190 -8.43 1.64 -8.32
CA THR A 190 -7.11 1.59 -8.96
C THR A 190 -6.92 2.66 -10.03
N ILE A 191 -8.01 3.21 -10.56
CA ILE A 191 -7.99 3.99 -11.80
C ILE A 191 -7.77 5.50 -11.56
N GLU A 192 -8.10 6.00 -10.39
CA GLU A 192 -8.14 7.44 -10.09
C GLU A 192 -7.07 7.93 -9.10
N ARG A 193 -5.91 7.32 -9.06
CA ARG A 193 -4.86 7.83 -8.16
C ARG A 193 -3.70 8.51 -8.89
#